data_5a4e73fc63d5cfcbad1de2396773ae84
#
_entry.id   5a4e73fc63d5cfcbad1de2396773ae84
#
_cell.length_a   1.000
_cell.length_b   1.000
_cell.length_c   1.000
_cell.angle_alpha   90.00
_cell.angle_beta   90.00
_cell.angle_gamma   90.00
#
_symmetry.space_group_name_H-M   'P 1'
#
loop_
_entity.id
_entity.type
_entity.pdbx_description
1 polymer ?
#
loop_
_entity_poly.entity_id
_entity_poly.type
_entity_poly.pdbx_seq_one_letter_code
_entity_poly.pdbx_strand_id
1 'polypeptide(L)'
;MHKKKVILFMTTMYTGGIENALIELLNKLDYEKYDVTLFLENKKGELLSKINKNVKIYNYNLSHSKNVIYRKIVNGFKRLKFILLHKDKYDCSICYATYSKPCSLLSLYASKNNMIYIHGDYVTEFNDKDKTINFFLVQDINSFKKVIFVSNESMNNLIEIMPNIKDKSIVLNNFINYERVLELSNEKIKEKRTKNKLIVFVGRLDEEVKRVSRMINAVEYCKKNNIDVDFFIVGDGKDYKYYEDLIKEKHLEKNIKMLGLKSNPYPYIKLSDYITITSDHEGFPVTFLEALVLDKKIISTIEVSDENIDIKDFGYIVSKNQDKFNEEVYKILKEDKFKVKHVDFKKINEEKVNMIDKLIEGE
;
A
#
# COMPACT_ATOMS: atom_id res chain seq x y z
N MET A 1 4.52 -26.57 -22.96
CA MET A 1 5.51 -26.34 -21.89
C MET A 1 4.88 -26.65 -20.53
N HIS A 2 5.67 -27.18 -19.58
CA HIS A 2 5.16 -27.40 -18.21
C HIS A 2 5.10 -26.04 -17.49
N LYS A 3 3.91 -25.65 -16.98
CA LYS A 3 3.76 -24.38 -16.24
C LYS A 3 4.58 -24.42 -14.96
N LYS A 4 5.31 -23.34 -14.66
CA LYS A 4 6.00 -23.19 -13.37
C LYS A 4 4.99 -23.00 -12.25
N LYS A 5 5.19 -23.68 -11.14
CA LYS A 5 4.33 -23.61 -9.95
C LYS A 5 4.77 -22.47 -9.05
N VAL A 6 3.89 -21.49 -8.88
CA VAL A 6 4.14 -20.33 -8.02
C VAL A 6 3.16 -20.34 -6.85
N ILE A 7 3.65 -20.12 -5.63
CA ILE A 7 2.78 -19.97 -4.46
C ILE A 7 3.03 -18.64 -3.76
N LEU A 8 1.93 -17.89 -3.53
CA LEU A 8 1.97 -16.64 -2.77
C LEU A 8 1.30 -16.86 -1.41
N PHE A 9 1.83 -16.23 -0.37
CA PHE A 9 1.36 -16.39 1.01
C PHE A 9 0.77 -15.09 1.54
N MET A 10 -0.49 -15.16 1.99
CA MET A 10 -1.22 -14.04 2.58
C MET A 10 -2.05 -14.51 3.79
N THR A 11 -2.41 -13.61 4.68
CA THR A 11 -3.22 -13.94 5.86
C THR A 11 -4.70 -14.10 5.52
N THR A 12 -5.29 -13.04 4.99
CA THR A 12 -6.71 -12.94 4.62
C THR A 12 -6.86 -12.01 3.42
N MET A 13 -8.08 -11.84 2.92
CA MET A 13 -8.38 -10.94 1.80
C MET A 13 -9.44 -9.88 2.18
N TYR A 14 -9.27 -9.26 3.36
CA TYR A 14 -10.04 -8.07 3.73
C TYR A 14 -9.56 -6.85 2.96
N THR A 15 -10.39 -5.80 2.88
CA THR A 15 -10.01 -4.58 2.15
C THR A 15 -8.85 -3.85 2.82
N GLY A 16 -7.73 -3.78 2.13
CA GLY A 16 -6.50 -3.10 2.54
C GLY A 16 -5.60 -2.80 1.35
N GLY A 17 -4.57 -1.97 1.56
CA GLY A 17 -3.61 -1.61 0.50
C GLY A 17 -2.81 -2.80 0.00
N ILE A 18 -2.33 -3.65 0.92
CA ILE A 18 -1.53 -4.85 0.60
C ILE A 18 -2.35 -5.86 -0.19
N GLU A 19 -3.60 -6.11 0.23
CA GLU A 19 -4.50 -7.05 -0.43
C GLU A 19 -4.89 -6.59 -1.84
N ASN A 20 -5.15 -5.30 -2.03
CA ASN A 20 -5.39 -4.75 -3.36
C ASN A 20 -4.13 -4.84 -4.24
N ALA A 21 -2.95 -4.53 -3.71
CA ALA A 21 -1.68 -4.69 -4.44
C ALA A 21 -1.42 -6.16 -4.84
N LEU A 22 -1.77 -7.12 -3.96
CA LEU A 22 -1.71 -8.55 -4.29
C LEU A 22 -2.65 -8.91 -5.45
N ILE A 23 -3.87 -8.38 -5.46
CA ILE A 23 -4.82 -8.62 -6.57
C ILE A 23 -4.24 -8.09 -7.88
N GLU A 24 -3.66 -6.88 -7.87
CA GLU A 24 -3.07 -6.31 -9.08
C GLU A 24 -1.84 -7.13 -9.55
N LEU A 25 -1.00 -7.59 -8.64
CA LEU A 25 0.08 -8.52 -8.97
C LEU A 25 -0.47 -9.80 -9.62
N LEU A 26 -1.47 -10.44 -8.99
CA LEU A 26 -2.08 -11.67 -9.51
C LEU A 26 -2.71 -11.45 -10.89
N ASN A 27 -3.28 -10.27 -11.16
CA ASN A 27 -3.86 -9.95 -12.47
C ASN A 27 -2.82 -9.73 -13.58
N LYS A 28 -1.55 -9.49 -13.23
CA LYS A 28 -0.45 -9.28 -14.19
C LYS A 28 0.33 -10.56 -14.50
N LEU A 29 0.16 -11.63 -13.70
CA LEU A 29 0.85 -12.90 -13.96
C LEU A 29 0.31 -13.60 -15.21
N ASP A 30 1.22 -14.17 -15.99
CA ASP A 30 0.88 -14.95 -17.19
C ASP A 30 0.48 -16.39 -16.81
N TYR A 31 -0.82 -16.66 -16.81
CA TYR A 31 -1.36 -17.98 -16.46
C TYR A 31 -1.12 -19.07 -17.52
N GLU A 32 -0.58 -18.74 -18.68
CA GLU A 32 -0.08 -19.74 -19.63
C GLU A 32 1.32 -20.24 -19.21
N LYS A 33 2.12 -19.40 -18.55
CA LYS A 33 3.43 -19.74 -18.02
C LYS A 33 3.36 -20.29 -16.60
N TYR A 34 2.42 -19.82 -15.77
CA TYR A 34 2.40 -20.05 -14.33
C TYR A 34 1.15 -20.79 -13.85
N ASP A 35 1.33 -21.79 -12.99
CA ASP A 35 0.30 -22.43 -12.18
C ASP A 35 0.35 -21.81 -10.77
N VAL A 36 -0.57 -20.85 -10.52
CA VAL A 36 -0.51 -19.98 -9.35
C VAL A 36 -1.41 -20.50 -8.24
N THR A 37 -0.83 -20.63 -7.05
CA THR A 37 -1.55 -20.94 -5.81
C THR A 37 -1.46 -19.77 -4.85
N LEU A 38 -2.60 -19.30 -4.33
CA LEU A 38 -2.66 -18.37 -3.21
C LEU A 38 -2.93 -19.14 -1.91
N PHE A 39 -1.93 -19.18 -1.05
CA PHE A 39 -2.08 -19.66 0.31
C PHE A 39 -2.69 -18.57 1.16
N LEU A 40 -3.77 -18.92 1.89
CA LEU A 40 -4.40 -18.03 2.88
C LEU A 40 -4.34 -18.69 4.24
N GLU A 41 -3.87 -17.97 5.27
CA GLU A 41 -3.98 -18.46 6.65
C GLU A 41 -5.44 -18.75 6.98
N ASN A 42 -6.33 -17.86 6.57
CA ASN A 42 -7.77 -18.06 6.65
C ASN A 42 -8.44 -17.50 5.39
N LYS A 43 -9.22 -18.32 4.71
CA LYS A 43 -9.99 -17.90 3.51
C LYS A 43 -11.18 -17.02 3.91
N LYS A 44 -10.89 -15.73 4.20
CA LYS A 44 -11.85 -14.71 4.63
C LYS A 44 -11.55 -13.38 3.96
N GLY A 45 -12.57 -12.54 3.85
CA GLY A 45 -12.49 -11.17 3.33
C GLY A 45 -13.27 -10.98 2.03
N GLU A 46 -13.76 -9.78 1.84
CA GLU A 46 -14.60 -9.38 0.71
C GLU A 46 -13.86 -9.36 -0.63
N LEU A 47 -12.53 -9.21 -0.60
CA LEU A 47 -11.70 -9.22 -1.81
C LEU A 47 -11.48 -10.61 -2.40
N LEU A 48 -11.92 -11.69 -1.73
CA LEU A 48 -11.87 -13.05 -2.30
C LEU A 48 -12.58 -13.15 -3.64
N SER A 49 -13.66 -12.40 -3.85
CA SER A 49 -14.42 -12.36 -5.10
C SER A 49 -13.67 -11.68 -6.25
N LYS A 50 -12.63 -10.90 -5.96
CA LYS A 50 -11.81 -10.19 -6.95
C LYS A 50 -10.56 -10.96 -7.38
N ILE A 51 -10.27 -12.09 -6.73
CA ILE A 51 -9.12 -12.93 -7.10
C ILE A 51 -9.38 -13.54 -8.47
N ASN A 52 -8.36 -13.51 -9.34
CA ASN A 52 -8.41 -14.10 -10.67
C ASN A 52 -8.80 -15.61 -10.57
N LYS A 53 -9.76 -16.02 -11.39
CA LYS A 53 -10.30 -17.40 -11.40
C LYS A 53 -9.26 -18.49 -11.71
N ASN A 54 -8.15 -18.13 -12.31
CA ASN A 54 -7.06 -19.06 -12.60
C ASN A 54 -6.18 -19.34 -11.37
N VAL A 55 -6.34 -18.58 -10.27
CA VAL A 55 -5.60 -18.77 -9.02
C VAL A 55 -6.22 -19.86 -8.18
N LYS A 56 -5.44 -20.87 -7.83
CA LYS A 56 -5.84 -21.92 -6.88
C LYS A 56 -5.73 -21.37 -5.46
N ILE A 57 -6.78 -21.51 -4.65
CA ILE A 57 -6.75 -21.04 -3.25
C ILE A 57 -6.51 -22.23 -2.33
N TYR A 58 -5.42 -22.17 -1.57
CA TYR A 58 -5.13 -23.10 -0.46
C TYR A 58 -5.53 -22.43 0.87
N ASN A 59 -6.57 -22.97 1.54
CA ASN A 59 -6.99 -22.50 2.86
C ASN A 59 -6.26 -23.27 3.96
N TYR A 60 -5.31 -22.63 4.63
CA TYR A 60 -4.56 -23.24 5.74
C TYR A 60 -5.42 -23.40 6.99
N ASN A 61 -6.40 -22.50 7.16
CA ASN A 61 -7.33 -22.49 8.29
C ASN A 61 -6.61 -22.48 9.66
N LEU A 62 -5.77 -21.47 9.88
CA LEU A 62 -5.01 -21.28 11.11
C LEU A 62 -5.95 -21.27 12.34
N SER A 63 -5.60 -22.03 13.38
CA SER A 63 -6.41 -22.04 14.61
C SER A 63 -6.11 -20.80 15.46
N HIS A 64 -7.15 -20.07 15.84
CA HIS A 64 -7.12 -18.94 16.78
C HIS A 64 -7.74 -19.28 18.14
N SER A 65 -7.77 -20.58 18.53
CA SER A 65 -8.32 -21.02 19.81
C SER A 65 -7.72 -20.23 20.98
N LYS A 66 -8.54 -19.84 21.94
CA LYS A 66 -8.13 -19.18 23.19
C LYS A 66 -7.25 -20.10 24.05
N ASN A 67 -7.45 -21.42 23.96
CA ASN A 67 -6.58 -22.39 24.60
C ASN A 67 -5.22 -22.45 23.87
N VAL A 68 -4.20 -21.91 24.51
CA VAL A 68 -2.86 -21.76 23.93
C VAL A 68 -2.22 -23.12 23.60
N ILE A 69 -2.38 -24.13 24.45
CA ILE A 69 -1.81 -25.47 24.26
C ILE A 69 -2.46 -26.13 23.05
N TYR A 70 -3.80 -26.18 23.01
CA TYR A 70 -4.54 -26.72 21.88
C TYR A 70 -4.17 -26.01 20.58
N ARG A 71 -4.12 -24.68 20.59
CA ARG A 71 -3.72 -23.88 19.43
C ARG A 71 -2.33 -24.23 18.92
N LYS A 72 -1.33 -24.36 19.82
CA LYS A 72 0.06 -24.73 19.46
C LYS A 72 0.11 -26.13 18.84
N ILE A 73 -0.59 -27.10 19.42
CA ILE A 73 -0.63 -28.48 18.94
C ILE A 73 -1.26 -28.53 17.54
N VAL A 74 -2.46 -27.96 17.38
CA VAL A 74 -3.20 -27.99 16.11
C VAL A 74 -2.43 -27.29 15.01
N ASN A 75 -1.87 -26.09 15.27
CA ASN A 75 -1.09 -25.36 14.29
C ASN A 75 0.26 -26.05 13.99
N GLY A 76 0.85 -26.73 14.97
CA GLY A 76 2.03 -27.59 14.80
C GLY A 76 1.78 -28.75 13.83
N PHE A 77 0.67 -29.48 14.01
CA PHE A 77 0.27 -30.54 13.07
C PHE A 77 -0.03 -30.01 11.67
N LYS A 78 -0.72 -28.88 11.55
CA LYS A 78 -0.99 -28.26 10.25
C LYS A 78 0.30 -27.85 9.54
N ARG A 79 1.26 -27.29 10.29
CA ARG A 79 2.58 -26.93 9.76
C ARG A 79 3.32 -28.17 9.26
N LEU A 80 3.38 -29.24 10.07
CA LEU A 80 4.01 -30.48 9.67
C LEU A 80 3.35 -31.06 8.42
N LYS A 81 2.03 -31.12 8.37
CA LYS A 81 1.26 -31.57 7.19
C LYS A 81 1.62 -30.75 5.96
N PHE A 82 1.65 -29.40 6.08
CA PHE A 82 2.02 -28.53 4.97
C PHE A 82 3.43 -28.84 4.47
N ILE A 83 4.41 -28.95 5.38
CA ILE A 83 5.80 -29.25 5.02
C ILE A 83 5.89 -30.61 4.29
N LEU A 84 5.26 -31.64 4.81
CA LEU A 84 5.28 -32.96 4.18
C LEU A 84 4.68 -32.98 2.77
N LEU A 85 3.64 -32.19 2.53
CA LEU A 85 2.93 -32.16 1.25
C LEU A 85 3.52 -31.18 0.24
N HIS A 86 4.14 -30.09 0.70
CA HIS A 86 4.46 -28.93 -0.13
C HIS A 86 5.95 -28.53 -0.13
N LYS A 87 6.80 -29.19 0.68
CA LYS A 87 8.23 -28.87 0.72
C LYS A 87 8.86 -29.06 -0.67
N ASP A 88 9.50 -27.99 -1.15
CA ASP A 88 10.20 -27.94 -2.45
C ASP A 88 9.31 -28.37 -3.65
N LYS A 89 7.97 -28.15 -3.56
CA LYS A 89 7.02 -28.51 -4.62
C LYS A 89 6.69 -27.37 -5.58
N TYR A 90 7.16 -26.18 -5.28
CA TYR A 90 6.94 -24.98 -6.09
C TYR A 90 8.27 -24.50 -6.67
N ASP A 91 8.21 -23.97 -7.88
CA ASP A 91 9.37 -23.36 -8.53
C ASP A 91 9.71 -22.01 -7.89
N CYS A 92 8.69 -21.31 -7.39
CA CYS A 92 8.85 -20.03 -6.70
C CYS A 92 7.83 -19.91 -5.55
N SER A 93 8.25 -19.29 -4.44
CA SER A 93 7.37 -18.92 -3.32
C SER A 93 7.56 -17.45 -2.93
N ILE A 94 6.45 -16.75 -2.69
CA ILE A 94 6.45 -15.33 -2.33
C ILE A 94 5.68 -15.13 -1.02
N CYS A 95 6.38 -14.76 0.06
CA CYS A 95 5.73 -14.30 1.28
C CYS A 95 5.27 -12.86 1.09
N TYR A 96 3.97 -12.67 0.84
CA TYR A 96 3.40 -11.34 0.64
C TYR A 96 2.97 -10.69 1.96
N ALA A 97 2.64 -11.47 2.99
CA ALA A 97 2.30 -11.00 4.34
C ALA A 97 3.52 -11.03 5.26
N THR A 98 4.42 -10.06 5.13
CA THR A 98 5.65 -9.93 5.95
C THR A 98 5.39 -9.98 7.45
N TYR A 99 4.26 -9.47 7.91
CA TYR A 99 3.87 -9.42 9.32
C TYR A 99 3.40 -10.78 9.88
N SER A 100 3.31 -11.82 9.05
CA SER A 100 2.86 -13.16 9.45
C SER A 100 4.00 -14.16 9.51
N LYS A 101 4.36 -14.58 10.72
CA LYS A 101 5.33 -15.66 10.91
C LYS A 101 4.94 -17.00 10.25
N PRO A 102 3.67 -17.47 10.27
CA PRO A 102 3.28 -18.66 9.50
C PRO A 102 3.51 -18.50 8.00
N CYS A 103 3.15 -17.37 7.40
CA CYS A 103 3.36 -17.11 5.97
C CYS A 103 4.86 -17.13 5.63
N SER A 104 5.72 -16.45 6.40
CA SER A 104 7.16 -16.40 6.12
C SER A 104 7.78 -17.78 6.24
N LEU A 105 7.56 -18.51 7.34
CA LEU A 105 8.15 -19.84 7.53
C LEU A 105 7.67 -20.86 6.50
N LEU A 106 6.38 -20.88 6.16
CA LEU A 106 5.86 -21.85 5.20
C LEU A 106 6.32 -21.54 3.76
N SER A 107 6.52 -20.26 3.42
CA SER A 107 7.08 -19.90 2.12
C SER A 107 8.52 -20.38 1.95
N LEU A 108 9.34 -20.33 3.00
CA LEU A 108 10.71 -20.86 2.99
C LEU A 108 10.76 -22.38 2.72
N TYR A 109 9.77 -23.14 3.21
CA TYR A 109 9.68 -24.58 2.94
C TYR A 109 9.11 -24.90 1.56
N ALA A 110 8.30 -24.05 0.99
CA ALA A 110 7.58 -24.33 -0.26
C ALA A 110 8.50 -24.34 -1.48
N SER A 111 9.52 -23.48 -1.51
CA SER A 111 10.48 -23.38 -2.61
C SER A 111 11.86 -22.93 -2.15
N LYS A 112 12.91 -23.39 -2.88
CA LYS A 112 14.26 -22.84 -2.74
C LYS A 112 14.42 -21.46 -3.37
N ASN A 113 13.61 -21.13 -4.40
CA ASN A 113 13.46 -19.79 -4.94
C ASN A 113 12.37 -19.07 -4.17
N ASN A 114 12.72 -18.56 -3.00
CA ASN A 114 11.78 -17.91 -2.08
C ASN A 114 12.09 -16.44 -1.92
N MET A 115 11.04 -15.63 -1.76
CA MET A 115 11.13 -14.20 -1.57
C MET A 115 10.11 -13.69 -0.54
N ILE A 116 10.47 -12.58 0.11
CA ILE A 116 9.62 -11.89 1.05
C ILE A 116 9.38 -10.46 0.57
N TYR A 117 8.13 -10.02 0.61
CA TYR A 117 7.69 -8.71 0.15
C TYR A 117 7.47 -7.77 1.33
N ILE A 118 8.15 -6.62 1.37
CA ILE A 118 8.07 -5.64 2.45
C ILE A 118 7.27 -4.44 1.97
N HIS A 119 6.09 -4.22 2.57
CA HIS A 119 5.09 -3.26 2.12
C HIS A 119 5.10 -1.93 2.87
N GLY A 120 5.95 -1.75 3.86
CA GLY A 120 6.02 -0.53 4.67
C GLY A 120 7.43 -0.19 5.10
N ASP A 121 7.62 1.03 5.56
CA ASP A 121 8.86 1.45 6.22
C ASP A 121 8.77 1.16 7.72
N TYR A 122 9.06 -0.08 8.09
CA TYR A 122 9.03 -0.56 9.48
C TYR A 122 10.07 0.11 10.39
N VAL A 123 11.14 0.66 9.82
CA VAL A 123 12.16 1.39 10.60
C VAL A 123 11.55 2.67 11.15
N THR A 124 10.91 3.43 10.29
CA THR A 124 10.21 4.65 10.68
C THR A 124 8.95 4.36 11.51
N GLU A 125 8.18 3.31 11.15
CA GLU A 125 6.96 2.92 11.85
C GLU A 125 7.21 2.54 13.31
N PHE A 126 8.22 1.70 13.56
CA PHE A 126 8.52 1.27 14.94
C PHE A 126 9.33 2.32 15.71
N ASN A 127 10.10 3.14 15.02
CA ASN A 127 11.01 4.13 15.57
C ASN A 127 11.90 3.55 16.71
N ASP A 128 12.28 2.29 16.52
CA ASP A 128 13.07 1.48 17.46
C ASP A 128 13.85 0.44 16.67
N LYS A 129 15.17 0.60 16.64
CA LYS A 129 16.08 -0.25 15.86
C LYS A 129 16.00 -1.72 16.29
N ASP A 130 16.06 -1.98 17.59
CA ASP A 130 16.10 -3.36 18.11
C ASP A 130 14.76 -4.06 17.89
N LYS A 131 13.66 -3.35 18.07
CA LYS A 131 12.31 -3.85 17.76
C LYS A 131 12.18 -4.19 16.28
N THR A 132 12.69 -3.33 15.38
CA THR A 132 12.66 -3.55 13.94
C THR A 132 13.48 -4.77 13.55
N ILE A 133 14.72 -4.85 14.02
CA ILE A 133 15.59 -6.01 13.77
C ILE A 133 14.91 -7.30 14.26
N ASN A 134 14.41 -7.28 15.50
CA ASN A 134 13.75 -8.46 16.09
C ASN A 134 12.51 -8.88 15.32
N PHE A 135 11.71 -7.94 14.84
CA PHE A 135 10.56 -8.22 13.97
C PHE A 135 10.99 -9.02 12.73
N PHE A 136 12.00 -8.58 12.00
CA PHE A 136 12.46 -9.26 10.78
C PHE A 136 13.20 -10.57 11.07
N LEU A 137 13.93 -10.67 12.17
CA LEU A 137 14.55 -11.93 12.58
C LEU A 137 13.49 -13.00 12.94
N VAL A 138 12.38 -12.61 13.55
CA VAL A 138 11.25 -13.52 13.81
C VAL A 138 10.63 -14.05 12.51
N GLN A 139 10.68 -13.26 11.43
CA GLN A 139 10.25 -13.68 10.08
C GLN A 139 11.31 -14.49 9.33
N ASP A 140 12.49 -14.68 9.91
CA ASP A 140 13.64 -15.38 9.28
C ASP A 140 14.04 -14.74 7.95
N ILE A 141 14.08 -13.40 7.90
CA ILE A 141 14.39 -12.63 6.68
C ILE A 141 15.73 -13.04 6.05
N ASN A 142 16.69 -13.50 6.88
CA ASN A 142 18.01 -13.89 6.43
C ASN A 142 18.00 -15.15 5.55
N SER A 143 17.02 -16.02 5.71
CA SER A 143 16.88 -17.27 4.95
C SER A 143 16.22 -17.08 3.58
N PHE A 144 15.63 -15.93 3.30
CA PHE A 144 15.06 -15.65 1.98
C PHE A 144 16.14 -15.38 0.94
N LYS A 145 15.92 -15.89 -0.28
CA LYS A 145 16.80 -15.68 -1.44
C LYS A 145 16.74 -14.22 -1.93
N LYS A 146 15.55 -13.62 -1.93
CA LYS A 146 15.34 -12.20 -2.30
C LYS A 146 14.43 -11.53 -1.27
N VAL A 147 14.70 -10.23 -1.05
CA VAL A 147 13.89 -9.35 -0.21
C VAL A 147 13.39 -8.22 -1.12
N ILE A 148 12.08 -8.17 -1.33
CA ILE A 148 11.44 -7.21 -2.25
C ILE A 148 10.86 -6.08 -1.43
N PHE A 149 11.20 -4.85 -1.77
CA PHE A 149 10.68 -3.64 -1.15
C PHE A 149 9.76 -2.90 -2.12
N VAL A 150 8.78 -2.21 -1.59
CA VAL A 150 7.87 -1.37 -2.40
C VAL A 150 8.43 0.03 -2.65
N SER A 151 9.52 0.44 -1.99
CA SER A 151 10.17 1.74 -2.18
C SER A 151 11.66 1.70 -1.87
N ASN A 152 12.43 2.60 -2.51
CA ASN A 152 13.85 2.80 -2.23
C ASN A 152 14.09 3.25 -0.79
N GLU A 153 13.23 4.13 -0.25
CA GLU A 153 13.34 4.63 1.12
C GLU A 153 13.26 3.49 2.13
N SER A 154 12.22 2.67 2.06
CA SER A 154 12.03 1.51 2.93
C SER A 154 13.19 0.52 2.84
N MET A 155 13.72 0.30 1.63
CA MET A 155 14.88 -0.56 1.41
C MET A 155 16.14 0.02 2.07
N ASN A 156 16.45 1.29 1.83
CA ASN A 156 17.66 1.95 2.35
C ASN A 156 17.63 2.02 3.88
N ASN A 157 16.49 2.40 4.46
CA ASN A 157 16.33 2.46 5.91
C ASN A 157 16.54 1.09 6.58
N LEU A 158 16.02 0.01 5.99
CA LEU A 158 16.22 -1.32 6.57
C LEU A 158 17.65 -1.83 6.35
N ILE A 159 18.27 -1.59 5.19
CA ILE A 159 19.67 -1.99 4.91
C ILE A 159 20.64 -1.29 5.86
N GLU A 160 20.40 -0.04 6.25
CA GLU A 160 21.23 0.70 7.20
C GLU A 160 21.33 -0.05 8.54
N ILE A 161 20.25 -0.63 9.02
CA ILE A 161 20.21 -1.36 10.30
C ILE A 161 20.43 -2.87 10.17
N MET A 162 20.24 -3.43 8.95
CA MET A 162 20.42 -4.85 8.62
C MET A 162 21.22 -5.02 7.32
N PRO A 163 22.53 -4.66 7.29
CA PRO A 163 23.33 -4.63 6.06
C PRO A 163 23.50 -5.98 5.38
N ASN A 164 23.31 -7.07 6.11
CA ASN A 164 23.43 -8.45 5.61
C ASN A 164 22.32 -8.85 4.60
N ILE A 165 21.27 -8.05 4.43
CA ILE A 165 20.25 -8.30 3.40
C ILE A 165 20.51 -7.53 2.11
N LYS A 166 21.52 -6.62 2.06
CA LYS A 166 21.75 -5.69 0.94
C LYS A 166 21.80 -6.38 -0.43
N ASP A 167 22.62 -7.42 -0.57
CA ASP A 167 22.89 -8.05 -1.86
C ASP A 167 21.70 -8.84 -2.44
N LYS A 168 20.69 -9.08 -1.62
CA LYS A 168 19.45 -9.77 -2.01
C LYS A 168 18.22 -8.87 -2.01
N SER A 169 18.41 -7.58 -1.71
CA SER A 169 17.34 -6.58 -1.67
C SER A 169 17.12 -5.97 -3.05
N ILE A 170 15.88 -5.83 -3.44
CA ILE A 170 15.45 -5.21 -4.68
C ILE A 170 14.19 -4.37 -4.44
N VAL A 171 13.96 -3.38 -5.29
CA VAL A 171 12.72 -2.60 -5.26
C VAL A 171 11.81 -3.05 -6.39
N LEU A 172 10.59 -3.42 -6.05
CA LEU A 172 9.50 -3.67 -6.98
C LEU A 172 8.21 -3.12 -6.37
N ASN A 173 7.85 -1.92 -6.72
CA ASN A 173 6.66 -1.28 -6.19
C ASN A 173 5.37 -1.84 -6.78
N ASN A 174 4.25 -1.46 -6.16
CA ASN A 174 2.94 -2.01 -6.46
C ASN A 174 2.55 -1.79 -7.93
N PHE A 175 1.87 -2.78 -8.49
CA PHE A 175 1.20 -2.64 -9.79
C PHE A 175 -0.05 -1.76 -9.64
N ILE A 176 -0.40 -1.09 -10.72
CA ILE A 176 -1.66 -0.34 -10.80
C ILE A 176 -2.41 -0.72 -12.08
N ASN A 177 -3.70 -0.96 -11.94
CA ASN A 177 -4.60 -1.14 -13.08
C ASN A 177 -5.08 0.24 -13.53
N TYR A 178 -4.25 0.92 -14.32
CA TYR A 178 -4.51 2.28 -14.77
C TYR A 178 -5.74 2.37 -15.67
N GLU A 179 -6.02 1.36 -16.50
CA GLU A 179 -7.21 1.31 -17.34
C GLU A 179 -8.48 1.33 -16.48
N ARG A 180 -8.52 0.53 -15.42
CA ARG A 180 -9.63 0.49 -14.47
C ARG A 180 -9.80 1.80 -13.72
N VAL A 181 -8.68 2.43 -13.30
CA VAL A 181 -8.73 3.75 -12.64
C VAL A 181 -9.37 4.78 -13.56
N LEU A 182 -8.93 4.83 -14.84
CA LEU A 182 -9.48 5.74 -15.85
C LEU A 182 -10.96 5.47 -16.11
N GLU A 183 -11.37 4.21 -16.27
CA GLU A 183 -12.76 3.82 -16.50
C GLU A 183 -13.65 4.24 -15.34
N LEU A 184 -13.33 3.77 -14.14
CA LEU A 184 -14.13 4.03 -12.93
C LEU A 184 -14.14 5.50 -12.51
N SER A 185 -13.13 6.27 -12.90
CA SER A 185 -13.09 7.72 -12.62
C SER A 185 -14.18 8.51 -13.33
N ASN A 186 -14.86 7.91 -14.33
CA ASN A 186 -15.96 8.52 -15.06
C ASN A 186 -17.33 8.26 -14.42
N GLU A 187 -17.42 7.49 -13.35
CA GLU A 187 -18.67 7.27 -12.65
C GLU A 187 -19.20 8.58 -12.06
N LYS A 188 -20.53 8.76 -12.14
CA LYS A 188 -21.19 9.96 -11.62
C LYS A 188 -21.23 9.93 -10.10
N ILE A 189 -20.85 11.04 -9.48
CA ILE A 189 -20.96 11.27 -8.04
C ILE A 189 -21.95 12.41 -7.76
N LYS A 190 -22.49 12.44 -6.53
CA LYS A 190 -23.46 13.45 -6.11
C LYS A 190 -22.81 14.79 -5.75
N GLU A 191 -21.60 14.71 -5.26
CA GLU A 191 -20.82 15.85 -4.81
C GLU A 191 -20.40 16.70 -5.99
N LYS A 192 -20.64 18.01 -5.85
CA LYS A 192 -20.27 19.00 -6.87
C LYS A 192 -19.11 19.84 -6.38
N ARG A 193 -18.24 20.18 -7.32
CA ARG A 193 -17.16 21.13 -7.11
C ARG A 193 -17.74 22.53 -6.96
N THR A 194 -17.18 23.33 -6.05
CA THR A 194 -17.38 24.78 -5.98
C THR A 194 -16.40 25.50 -6.91
N LYS A 195 -16.27 26.82 -6.77
CA LYS A 195 -15.23 27.61 -7.44
C LYS A 195 -13.87 27.53 -6.74
N ASN A 196 -13.85 27.04 -5.50
CA ASN A 196 -12.63 26.91 -4.70
C ASN A 196 -11.72 25.80 -5.25
N LYS A 197 -10.43 25.88 -4.93
CA LYS A 197 -9.53 24.74 -5.13
C LYS A 197 -9.97 23.59 -4.24
N LEU A 198 -9.99 22.40 -4.81
CA LEU A 198 -10.41 21.17 -4.13
C LEU A 198 -9.22 20.28 -3.83
N ILE A 199 -8.99 20.03 -2.56
CA ILE A 199 -8.07 19.00 -2.07
C ILE A 199 -8.86 17.74 -1.73
N VAL A 200 -8.33 16.56 -2.03
CA VAL A 200 -8.95 15.29 -1.65
C VAL A 200 -7.94 14.42 -0.92
N PHE A 201 -8.37 13.85 0.20
CA PHE A 201 -7.69 12.76 0.89
C PHE A 201 -8.47 11.47 0.62
N VAL A 202 -7.74 10.39 0.33
CA VAL A 202 -8.31 9.05 0.21
C VAL A 202 -7.48 8.08 1.04
N GLY A 203 -8.10 7.44 2.03
CA GLY A 203 -7.40 6.48 2.86
C GLY A 203 -8.10 6.14 4.17
N ARG A 204 -7.46 5.26 4.94
CA ARG A 204 -7.92 4.92 6.30
C ARG A 204 -7.75 6.11 7.22
N LEU A 205 -8.78 6.37 8.03
CA LEU A 205 -8.77 7.45 9.02
C LEU A 205 -8.11 6.96 10.32
N ASP A 206 -6.81 7.15 10.37
CA ASP A 206 -5.92 6.77 11.46
C ASP A 206 -4.95 7.93 11.73
N GLU A 207 -5.19 8.69 12.78
CA GLU A 207 -4.41 9.89 13.08
C GLU A 207 -2.94 9.58 13.42
N GLU A 208 -2.65 8.44 14.01
CA GLU A 208 -1.28 8.07 14.34
C GLU A 208 -0.39 7.89 13.10
N VAL A 209 -1.00 7.52 11.95
CA VAL A 209 -0.28 7.24 10.70
C VAL A 209 -0.58 8.28 9.64
N LYS A 210 -1.87 8.55 9.36
CA LYS A 210 -2.32 9.35 8.21
C LYS A 210 -2.38 10.85 8.47
N ARG A 211 -2.45 11.26 9.74
CA ARG A 211 -2.36 12.69 10.13
C ARG A 211 -3.27 13.63 9.33
N VAL A 212 -4.52 13.24 9.09
CA VAL A 212 -5.47 14.06 8.28
C VAL A 212 -5.74 15.40 8.94
N SER A 213 -5.59 15.50 10.28
CA SER A 213 -5.66 16.76 11.02
C SER A 213 -4.72 17.85 10.49
N ARG A 214 -3.56 17.48 9.92
CA ARG A 214 -2.62 18.45 9.31
C ARG A 214 -3.33 19.27 8.22
N MET A 215 -4.05 18.61 7.32
CA MET A 215 -4.75 19.31 6.23
C MET A 215 -5.97 20.08 6.75
N ILE A 216 -6.69 19.57 7.76
CA ILE A 216 -7.79 20.31 8.41
C ILE A 216 -7.27 21.63 8.98
N ASN A 217 -6.12 21.61 9.69
CA ASN A 217 -5.49 22.82 10.22
C ASN A 217 -5.00 23.78 9.12
N ALA A 218 -4.48 23.24 8.01
CA ALA A 218 -4.07 24.05 6.87
C ALA A 218 -5.27 24.73 6.18
N VAL A 219 -6.41 24.06 6.07
CA VAL A 219 -7.66 24.67 5.56
C VAL A 219 -8.12 25.80 6.46
N GLU A 220 -8.06 25.64 7.80
CA GLU A 220 -8.35 26.72 8.74
C GLU A 220 -7.41 27.91 8.55
N TYR A 221 -6.10 27.64 8.43
CA TYR A 221 -5.08 28.66 8.20
C TYR A 221 -5.32 29.42 6.89
N CYS A 222 -5.62 28.71 5.80
CA CYS A 222 -5.95 29.32 4.50
C CYS A 222 -7.18 30.24 4.61
N LYS A 223 -8.24 29.77 5.27
CA LYS A 223 -9.47 30.56 5.49
C LYS A 223 -9.20 31.83 6.29
N LYS A 224 -8.41 31.75 7.37
CA LYS A 224 -7.99 32.93 8.15
C LYS A 224 -7.18 33.93 7.33
N ASN A 225 -6.51 33.48 6.26
CA ASN A 225 -5.72 34.28 5.33
C ASN A 225 -6.45 34.57 4.00
N ASN A 226 -7.78 34.51 3.99
CA ASN A 226 -8.67 34.87 2.87
C ASN A 226 -8.49 33.98 1.62
N ILE A 227 -8.14 32.71 1.80
CA ILE A 227 -8.19 31.70 0.74
C ILE A 227 -9.19 30.62 1.15
N ASP A 228 -10.31 30.57 0.43
CA ASP A 228 -11.29 29.48 0.57
C ASP A 228 -10.82 28.24 -0.20
N VAL A 229 -10.83 27.10 0.51
CA VAL A 229 -10.42 25.79 0.01
C VAL A 229 -11.49 24.79 0.36
N ASP A 230 -11.84 23.93 -0.58
CA ASP A 230 -12.66 22.74 -0.31
C ASP A 230 -11.75 21.54 -0.01
N PHE A 231 -12.10 20.77 0.99
CA PHE A 231 -11.39 19.54 1.34
C PHE A 231 -12.36 18.38 1.49
N PHE A 232 -12.19 17.34 0.68
CA PHE A 232 -12.98 16.11 0.79
C PHE A 232 -12.15 15.01 1.41
N ILE A 233 -12.71 14.36 2.42
CA ILE A 233 -12.10 13.25 3.13
C ILE A 233 -12.89 11.99 2.76
N VAL A 234 -12.26 11.11 1.96
CA VAL A 234 -12.82 9.85 1.48
C VAL A 234 -12.15 8.71 2.25
N GLY A 235 -12.91 8.05 3.11
CA GLY A 235 -12.40 6.96 3.92
C GLY A 235 -13.17 6.77 5.22
N ASP A 236 -12.76 5.76 5.97
CA ASP A 236 -13.28 5.44 7.29
C ASP A 236 -12.15 4.93 8.18
N GLY A 237 -12.34 4.89 9.48
CA GLY A 237 -11.33 4.42 10.42
C GLY A 237 -11.63 4.79 11.87
N LYS A 238 -10.74 4.35 12.78
CA LYS A 238 -10.90 4.54 14.23
C LYS A 238 -11.06 6.00 14.65
N ASP A 239 -10.47 6.92 13.86
CA ASP A 239 -10.44 8.36 14.18
C ASP A 239 -11.46 9.19 13.38
N TYR A 240 -12.45 8.54 12.73
CA TYR A 240 -13.50 9.25 11.99
C TYR A 240 -14.19 10.31 12.85
N LYS A 241 -14.60 9.94 14.06
CA LYS A 241 -15.29 10.84 14.99
C LYS A 241 -14.40 12.01 15.44
N TYR A 242 -13.12 11.74 15.69
CA TYR A 242 -12.13 12.77 16.02
C TYR A 242 -12.07 13.86 14.96
N TYR A 243 -11.99 13.50 13.67
CA TYR A 243 -11.95 14.48 12.59
C TYR A 243 -13.26 15.24 12.45
N GLU A 244 -14.40 14.55 12.60
CA GLU A 244 -15.71 15.21 12.57
C GLU A 244 -15.82 16.29 13.66
N ASP A 245 -15.38 15.98 14.87
CA ASP A 245 -15.41 16.93 15.99
C ASP A 245 -14.41 18.08 15.80
N LEU A 246 -13.22 17.81 15.27
CA LEU A 246 -12.21 18.83 14.94
C LEU A 246 -12.73 19.82 13.87
N ILE A 247 -13.42 19.32 12.85
CA ILE A 247 -14.02 20.15 11.79
C ILE A 247 -15.08 21.11 12.39
N LYS A 248 -15.92 20.60 13.31
CA LYS A 248 -16.94 21.40 14.00
C LYS A 248 -16.32 22.44 14.93
N GLU A 249 -15.32 22.05 15.73
CA GLU A 249 -14.59 22.96 16.63
C GLU A 249 -14.01 24.14 15.87
N LYS A 250 -13.49 23.90 14.65
CA LYS A 250 -12.89 24.93 13.78
C LYS A 250 -13.88 25.66 12.88
N HIS A 251 -15.18 25.36 12.95
CA HIS A 251 -16.23 25.93 12.10
C HIS A 251 -15.93 25.82 10.59
N LEU A 252 -15.47 24.61 10.16
CA LEU A 252 -15.06 24.30 8.79
C LEU A 252 -16.05 23.43 8.01
N GLU A 253 -17.27 23.21 8.51
CA GLU A 253 -18.28 22.32 7.88
C GLU A 253 -18.68 22.76 6.47
N LYS A 254 -18.52 24.04 6.15
CA LYS A 254 -18.75 24.55 4.80
C LYS A 254 -17.62 24.25 3.82
N ASN A 255 -16.41 24.08 4.34
CA ASN A 255 -15.17 23.89 3.58
C ASN A 255 -14.76 22.39 3.51
N ILE A 256 -15.07 21.60 4.54
CA ILE A 256 -14.61 20.22 4.65
C ILE A 256 -15.80 19.26 4.66
N LYS A 257 -15.73 18.21 3.84
CA LYS A 257 -16.74 17.15 3.77
C LYS A 257 -16.15 15.79 4.10
N MET A 258 -16.65 15.19 5.16
CA MET A 258 -16.41 13.79 5.47
C MET A 258 -17.33 12.91 4.62
N LEU A 259 -16.79 12.20 3.64
CA LEU A 259 -17.60 11.44 2.67
C LEU A 259 -17.81 9.97 3.05
N GLY A 260 -17.11 9.51 4.09
CA GLY A 260 -17.10 8.11 4.50
C GLY A 260 -16.38 7.19 3.50
N LEU A 261 -16.45 5.90 3.75
CA LEU A 261 -15.88 4.89 2.87
C LEU A 261 -16.61 4.87 1.52
N LYS A 262 -15.85 4.93 0.44
CA LYS A 262 -16.38 4.78 -0.93
C LYS A 262 -15.78 3.54 -1.58
N SER A 263 -16.63 2.73 -2.21
CA SER A 263 -16.18 1.57 -2.99
C SER A 263 -15.40 1.96 -4.24
N ASN A 264 -15.66 3.15 -4.78
CA ASN A 264 -14.94 3.75 -5.88
C ASN A 264 -14.54 5.21 -5.52
N PRO A 265 -13.27 5.45 -5.14
CA PRO A 265 -12.78 6.79 -4.81
C PRO A 265 -12.35 7.60 -6.04
N TYR A 266 -12.16 6.98 -7.21
CA TYR A 266 -11.55 7.61 -8.38
C TYR A 266 -12.29 8.82 -8.93
N PRO A 267 -13.64 8.90 -8.94
CA PRO A 267 -14.33 10.11 -9.35
C PRO A 267 -14.01 11.33 -8.46
N TYR A 268 -13.76 11.10 -7.17
CA TYR A 268 -13.36 12.17 -6.23
C TYR A 268 -11.91 12.60 -6.48
N ILE A 269 -11.01 11.64 -6.75
CA ILE A 269 -9.64 11.94 -7.17
C ILE A 269 -9.68 12.76 -8.47
N LYS A 270 -10.45 12.31 -9.48
CA LYS A 270 -10.59 13.00 -10.76
C LYS A 270 -11.14 14.43 -10.61
N LEU A 271 -12.07 14.64 -9.69
CA LEU A 271 -12.69 15.95 -9.43
C LEU A 271 -11.69 16.94 -8.80
N SER A 272 -10.69 16.46 -8.06
CA SER A 272 -9.76 17.28 -7.28
C SER A 272 -8.79 18.09 -8.13
N ASP A 273 -8.24 19.15 -7.55
CA ASP A 273 -7.03 19.84 -8.02
C ASP A 273 -5.77 19.19 -7.42
N TYR A 274 -5.87 18.76 -6.16
CA TYR A 274 -4.78 18.16 -5.41
C TYR A 274 -5.25 16.92 -4.66
N ILE A 275 -4.38 15.93 -4.63
CA ILE A 275 -4.45 14.82 -3.68
C ILE A 275 -3.47 15.12 -2.56
N THR A 276 -3.88 14.87 -1.32
CA THR A 276 -2.99 15.06 -0.17
C THR A 276 -2.60 13.73 0.48
N ILE A 277 -1.31 13.63 0.80
CA ILE A 277 -0.71 12.54 1.58
C ILE A 277 -0.07 13.19 2.80
N THR A 278 -0.75 13.13 3.93
CA THR A 278 -0.36 13.82 5.18
C THR A 278 0.33 12.89 6.18
N SER A 279 0.64 11.67 5.76
CA SER A 279 1.17 10.60 6.59
C SER A 279 2.55 10.92 7.18
N ASP A 280 2.83 10.37 8.35
CA ASP A 280 4.18 10.42 8.92
C ASP A 280 5.12 9.45 8.21
N HIS A 281 4.61 8.30 7.76
CA HIS A 281 5.35 7.29 7.00
C HIS A 281 4.39 6.45 6.14
N GLU A 282 4.89 5.98 5.02
CA GLU A 282 4.24 5.03 4.11
C GLU A 282 5.33 4.17 3.44
N GLY A 283 4.96 3.00 2.96
CA GLY A 283 5.82 2.25 2.06
C GLY A 283 5.80 2.87 0.66
N PHE A 284 4.70 2.60 -0.07
CA PHE A 284 4.41 3.24 -1.37
C PHE A 284 2.89 3.40 -1.47
N PRO A 285 2.35 4.60 -1.23
CA PRO A 285 0.90 4.80 -1.17
C PRO A 285 0.23 4.49 -2.51
N VAL A 286 -0.74 3.58 -2.53
CA VAL A 286 -1.49 3.26 -3.76
C VAL A 286 -2.23 4.51 -4.28
N THR A 287 -2.75 5.34 -3.38
CA THR A 287 -3.41 6.61 -3.72
C THR A 287 -2.49 7.56 -4.49
N PHE A 288 -1.17 7.49 -4.27
CA PHE A 288 -0.18 8.24 -5.05
C PHE A 288 -0.24 7.81 -6.52
N LEU A 289 -0.15 6.51 -6.81
CA LEU A 289 -0.25 6.00 -8.18
C LEU A 289 -1.61 6.33 -8.83
N GLU A 290 -2.71 6.21 -8.07
CA GLU A 290 -4.05 6.54 -8.54
C GLU A 290 -4.18 8.02 -8.91
N ALA A 291 -3.54 8.91 -8.14
CA ALA A 291 -3.48 10.33 -8.45
C ALA A 291 -2.69 10.60 -9.74
N LEU A 292 -1.55 9.92 -9.95
CA LEU A 292 -0.75 10.05 -11.16
C LEU A 292 -1.49 9.59 -12.42
N VAL A 293 -2.24 8.47 -12.33
CA VAL A 293 -3.09 7.98 -13.44
C VAL A 293 -4.11 9.03 -13.87
N LEU A 294 -4.57 9.86 -12.93
CA LEU A 294 -5.58 10.89 -13.16
C LEU A 294 -4.98 12.30 -13.32
N ASP A 295 -3.65 12.39 -13.56
CA ASP A 295 -2.89 13.64 -13.75
C ASP A 295 -3.15 14.68 -12.63
N LYS A 296 -3.22 14.21 -11.36
CA LYS A 296 -3.45 15.09 -10.21
C LYS A 296 -2.17 15.56 -9.57
N LYS A 297 -2.18 16.82 -9.13
CA LYS A 297 -1.10 17.38 -8.31
C LYS A 297 -1.15 16.79 -6.90
N ILE A 298 0.02 16.63 -6.31
CA ILE A 298 0.14 16.01 -4.99
C ILE A 298 0.73 17.00 -3.99
N ILE A 299 0.17 17.02 -2.79
CA ILE A 299 0.73 17.70 -1.62
C ILE A 299 1.06 16.60 -0.62
N SER A 300 2.34 16.35 -0.36
CA SER A 300 2.80 15.22 0.45
C SER A 300 3.77 15.63 1.54
N THR A 301 3.64 15.02 2.71
CA THR A 301 4.61 15.11 3.81
C THR A 301 5.72 14.06 3.73
N ILE A 302 5.60 13.12 2.80
CA ILE A 302 6.60 12.06 2.60
C ILE A 302 7.14 12.11 1.17
N GLU A 303 8.40 11.72 1.02
CA GLU A 303 8.99 11.47 -0.29
C GLU A 303 8.55 10.09 -0.80
N VAL A 304 8.14 10.03 -2.06
CA VAL A 304 7.78 8.79 -2.74
C VAL A 304 8.51 8.78 -4.06
N SER A 305 9.43 7.86 -4.22
CA SER A 305 10.19 7.72 -5.46
C SER A 305 10.54 6.27 -5.74
N ASP A 306 10.68 5.96 -7.02
CA ASP A 306 11.29 4.74 -7.53
C ASP A 306 12.19 5.06 -8.72
N GLU A 307 12.61 4.06 -9.50
CA GLU A 307 13.46 4.25 -10.69
C GLU A 307 12.76 5.07 -11.78
N ASN A 308 11.43 5.08 -11.82
CA ASN A 308 10.62 5.66 -12.90
C ASN A 308 9.80 6.88 -12.44
N ILE A 309 9.58 7.06 -11.15
CA ILE A 309 8.65 8.04 -10.59
C ILE A 309 9.31 8.73 -9.40
N ASP A 310 9.39 10.07 -9.45
CA ASP A 310 9.74 10.93 -8.31
C ASP A 310 8.56 11.87 -8.04
N ILE A 311 8.08 11.91 -6.81
CA ILE A 311 6.96 12.79 -6.41
C ILE A 311 7.21 14.25 -6.78
N LYS A 312 8.47 14.71 -6.84
CA LYS A 312 8.86 16.07 -7.24
C LYS A 312 8.45 16.42 -8.67
N ASP A 313 8.22 15.43 -9.53
CA ASP A 313 7.67 15.60 -10.88
C ASP A 313 6.14 15.78 -10.90
N PHE A 314 5.46 15.59 -9.75
CA PHE A 314 3.99 15.50 -9.68
C PHE A 314 3.37 16.42 -8.62
N GLY A 315 4.18 17.05 -7.79
CA GLY A 315 3.63 17.91 -6.73
C GLY A 315 4.67 18.48 -5.80
N TYR A 316 4.24 18.69 -4.58
CA TYR A 316 4.97 19.40 -3.56
C TYR A 316 5.24 18.49 -2.36
N ILE A 317 6.50 18.48 -1.91
CA ILE A 317 6.86 17.91 -0.62
C ILE A 317 6.81 19.04 0.40
N VAL A 318 6.05 18.84 1.44
CA VAL A 318 5.80 19.83 2.50
C VAL A 318 6.23 19.31 3.87
N SER A 319 6.49 20.23 4.78
CA SER A 319 6.99 19.93 6.12
C SER A 319 6.00 19.11 6.94
N LYS A 320 6.49 18.18 7.77
CA LYS A 320 5.69 17.50 8.81
C LYS A 320 5.39 18.41 10.03
N ASN A 321 6.13 19.52 10.21
CA ASN A 321 5.83 20.50 11.23
C ASN A 321 4.57 21.27 10.86
N GLN A 322 3.58 21.35 11.77
CA GLN A 322 2.24 21.87 11.46
C GLN A 322 2.26 23.33 10.97
N ASP A 323 3.03 24.20 11.61
CA ASP A 323 3.03 25.64 11.26
C ASP A 323 3.62 25.85 9.87
N LYS A 324 4.75 25.19 9.58
CA LYS A 324 5.39 25.20 8.26
C LYS A 324 4.48 24.57 7.20
N PHE A 325 3.82 23.45 7.52
CA PHE A 325 2.85 22.81 6.65
C PHE A 325 1.74 23.78 6.23
N ASN A 326 1.16 24.49 7.19
CA ASN A 326 0.10 25.46 6.94
C ASN A 326 0.56 26.58 5.99
N GLU A 327 1.76 27.15 6.23
CA GLU A 327 2.33 28.20 5.39
C GLU A 327 2.64 27.70 3.97
N GLU A 328 3.20 26.51 3.84
CA GLU A 328 3.57 25.90 2.56
C GLU A 328 2.32 25.57 1.73
N VAL A 329 1.30 24.98 2.34
CA VAL A 329 0.01 24.72 1.67
C VAL A 329 -0.64 26.03 1.24
N TYR A 330 -0.63 27.06 2.08
CA TYR A 330 -1.15 28.39 1.72
C TYR A 330 -0.43 28.95 0.49
N LYS A 331 0.91 28.91 0.46
CA LYS A 331 1.72 29.37 -0.68
C LYS A 331 1.40 28.60 -1.96
N ILE A 332 1.32 27.26 -1.86
CA ILE A 332 0.94 26.38 -2.99
C ILE A 332 -0.42 26.81 -3.55
N LEU A 333 -1.42 26.97 -2.70
CA LEU A 333 -2.76 27.30 -3.14
C LEU A 333 -2.85 28.73 -3.73
N LYS A 334 -2.03 29.65 -3.28
CA LYS A 334 -1.98 31.02 -3.77
C LYS A 334 -1.27 31.17 -5.12
N GLU A 335 -0.16 30.45 -5.32
CA GLU A 335 0.80 30.71 -6.40
C GLU A 335 1.04 29.51 -7.32
N ASP A 336 0.20 28.47 -7.25
CA ASP A 336 0.38 27.22 -7.97
C ASP A 336 0.60 27.41 -9.48
N LYS A 337 1.80 27.10 -9.92
CA LYS A 337 2.22 27.06 -11.33
C LYS A 337 2.70 25.67 -11.75
N PHE A 338 2.53 24.66 -10.89
CA PHE A 338 3.04 23.32 -11.12
C PHE A 338 2.35 22.66 -12.32
N LYS A 339 3.15 22.04 -13.17
CA LYS A 339 2.66 21.21 -14.28
C LYS A 339 3.05 19.78 -14.02
N VAL A 340 2.05 18.91 -13.91
CA VAL A 340 2.24 17.47 -13.70
C VAL A 340 2.87 16.85 -14.95
N LYS A 341 3.87 16.02 -14.74
CA LYS A 341 4.48 15.21 -15.80
C LYS A 341 3.57 14.01 -16.11
N HIS A 342 3.42 13.68 -17.38
CA HIS A 342 2.66 12.51 -17.77
C HIS A 342 3.46 11.22 -17.53
N VAL A 343 2.76 10.18 -17.04
CA VAL A 343 3.34 8.87 -16.74
C VAL A 343 2.82 7.81 -17.71
N ASP A 344 3.73 7.12 -18.39
CA ASP A 344 3.39 5.95 -19.21
C ASP A 344 3.28 4.69 -18.33
N PHE A 345 2.10 4.52 -17.71
CA PHE A 345 1.83 3.35 -16.85
C PHE A 345 1.85 2.01 -17.57
N LYS A 346 1.61 2.00 -18.89
CA LYS A 346 1.71 0.78 -19.67
C LYS A 346 3.15 0.29 -19.70
N LYS A 347 4.08 1.16 -20.05
CA LYS A 347 5.52 0.85 -20.06
C LYS A 347 6.01 0.43 -18.67
N ILE A 348 5.66 1.19 -17.63
CA ILE A 348 6.06 0.87 -16.24
C ILE A 348 5.55 -0.51 -15.81
N ASN A 349 4.29 -0.83 -16.10
CA ASN A 349 3.74 -2.15 -15.76
C ASN A 349 4.42 -3.28 -16.55
N GLU A 350 4.76 -3.07 -17.83
CA GLU A 350 5.50 -4.05 -18.64
C GLU A 350 6.90 -4.31 -18.06
N GLU A 351 7.62 -3.28 -17.63
CA GLU A 351 8.92 -3.42 -16.97
C GLU A 351 8.82 -4.19 -15.65
N LYS A 352 7.80 -3.90 -14.84
CA LYS A 352 7.52 -4.63 -13.58
C LYS A 352 7.16 -6.10 -13.84
N VAL A 353 6.38 -6.40 -14.86
CA VAL A 353 6.05 -7.78 -15.25
C VAL A 353 7.33 -8.53 -15.66
N ASN A 354 8.18 -7.92 -16.47
CA ASN A 354 9.45 -8.53 -16.84
C ASN A 354 10.35 -8.79 -15.62
N MET A 355 10.35 -7.89 -14.65
CA MET A 355 11.12 -8.07 -13.42
C MET A 355 10.57 -9.21 -12.58
N ILE A 356 9.24 -9.30 -12.36
CA ILE A 356 8.64 -10.39 -11.60
C ILE A 356 8.82 -11.75 -12.30
N ASP A 357 8.76 -11.79 -13.63
CA ASP A 357 9.03 -12.99 -14.42
C ASP A 357 10.47 -13.50 -14.16
N LYS A 358 11.49 -12.62 -14.24
CA LYS A 358 12.88 -12.97 -13.93
C LYS A 358 13.03 -13.50 -12.50
N LEU A 359 12.41 -12.84 -11.53
CA LEU A 359 12.42 -13.29 -10.13
C LEU A 359 11.79 -14.66 -9.94
N ILE A 360 10.66 -14.94 -10.60
CA ILE A 360 10.01 -16.26 -10.58
C ILE A 360 10.93 -17.30 -11.26
N GLU A 361 11.69 -16.91 -12.25
CA GLU A 361 12.66 -17.77 -12.95
C GLU A 361 13.93 -18.03 -12.14
N GLY A 362 14.19 -17.24 -11.10
CA GLY A 362 15.31 -17.41 -10.18
C GLY A 362 16.56 -16.64 -10.57
N GLU A 363 16.39 -15.63 -11.43
CA GLU A 363 17.43 -14.71 -11.91
C GLU A 363 17.68 -13.54 -10.95
#